data_b170964aedcd4d706d0c93f2f21b235f
#
_entry.id   b170964aedcd4d706d0c93f2f21b235f
#
_cell.length_a   1.000
_cell.length_b   1.000
_cell.length_c   1.000
_cell.angle_alpha   90.00
_cell.angle_beta   90.00
_cell.angle_gamma   90.00
#
_symmetry.space_group_name_H-M   'P 1'
#
loop_
_entity.id
_entity.type
_entity.pdbx_description
1 polymer ?
#
loop_
_entity_poly.entity_id
_entity_poly.type
_entity_poly.pdbx_seq_one_letter_code
_entity_poly.pdbx_strand_id
1 'polypeptide(L)'
;MRICQVHPACGIDVPPKDWGAIEKIVWELHLNFLAHGHESEIKFATEINPGDFDVVHCHVGNLAIMLQEQGVPYVFQLHDHHAYHYGKDSHVFRENMKAIEGSIASLVPARYLVDYFDHPKVQYFAHGINNKEFYPVEKSKPKEPKLLMVANNGLAGNPSFDRKGFSYGIALAQARNLPITVAGPSNNKHFFNSHLWTLAYSKLNIIFDLPNSKLLNLYHQHDIFIHPTMLEAGHPNLTMIEAAAAGLPIVADWEHETVFHGAWRAPRDVFEMAKGLDDIMNNWDDYRQRCSNTAQELDWFNRAEELVKIYQEVI
;
A
#
# COMPACT_ATOMS: atom_id res chain seq x y z
N MET A 1 -25.23 -10.99 1.07
CA MET A 1 -25.06 -10.15 2.28
C MET A 1 -25.22 -8.69 1.90
N ARG A 2 -25.76 -7.88 2.82
CA ARG A 2 -25.74 -6.42 2.74
C ARG A 2 -24.51 -5.92 3.48
N ILE A 3 -23.54 -5.36 2.75
CA ILE A 3 -22.23 -4.95 3.27
C ILE A 3 -22.13 -3.41 3.20
N CYS A 4 -21.78 -2.76 4.29
CA CYS A 4 -21.48 -1.34 4.33
C CYS A 4 -19.98 -1.12 4.46
N GLN A 5 -19.39 -0.38 3.51
CA GLN A 5 -18.05 0.17 3.66
C GLN A 5 -18.16 1.55 4.32
N VAL A 6 -17.50 1.75 5.46
CA VAL A 6 -17.51 3.06 6.11
C VAL A 6 -16.59 4.02 5.37
N HIS A 7 -17.15 5.15 4.92
CA HIS A 7 -16.38 6.21 4.25
C HIS A 7 -15.27 6.73 5.17
N PRO A 8 -14.01 6.80 4.75
CA PRO A 8 -12.87 7.15 5.63
C PRO A 8 -12.93 8.55 6.24
N ALA A 9 -13.72 9.45 5.65
CA ALA A 9 -13.91 10.84 6.12
C ALA A 9 -12.60 11.66 6.21
N CYS A 10 -11.59 11.30 5.43
CA CYS A 10 -10.29 11.98 5.41
C CYS A 10 -10.24 13.22 4.50
N GLY A 11 -11.38 13.73 4.06
CA GLY A 11 -11.46 14.88 3.14
C GLY A 11 -11.16 14.54 1.67
N ILE A 12 -11.16 13.25 1.34
CA ILE A 12 -10.97 12.73 -0.02
C ILE A 12 -12.25 11.99 -0.44
N ASP A 13 -12.70 12.20 -1.67
CA ASP A 13 -13.87 11.50 -2.21
C ASP A 13 -13.60 9.99 -2.40
N VAL A 14 -14.68 9.19 -2.39
CA VAL A 14 -14.63 7.78 -2.80
C VAL A 14 -15.51 7.62 -4.05
N PRO A 15 -14.95 7.24 -5.22
CA PRO A 15 -13.53 6.94 -5.49
C PRO A 15 -12.65 8.19 -5.47
N PRO A 16 -11.37 8.05 -5.11
CA PRO A 16 -10.43 9.18 -5.13
C PRO A 16 -10.06 9.54 -6.57
N LYS A 17 -9.98 10.83 -6.85
CA LYS A 17 -9.55 11.34 -8.17
C LYS A 17 -8.04 11.21 -8.37
N ASP A 18 -7.29 11.37 -7.28
CA ASP A 18 -5.83 11.39 -7.29
C ASP A 18 -5.27 10.48 -6.16
N TRP A 19 -4.61 11.06 -5.16
CA TRP A 19 -4.05 10.32 -4.02
C TRP A 19 -5.12 10.03 -2.98
N GLY A 20 -5.16 8.80 -2.48
CA GLY A 20 -6.13 8.35 -1.48
C GLY A 20 -6.10 6.82 -1.39
N ALA A 21 -5.13 6.28 -0.62
CA ALA A 21 -4.92 4.82 -0.57
C ALA A 21 -6.09 4.08 0.08
N ILE A 22 -6.61 4.59 1.20
CA ILE A 22 -7.74 3.96 1.91
C ILE A 22 -9.01 4.08 1.07
N GLU A 23 -9.25 5.25 0.49
CA GLU A 23 -10.40 5.53 -0.37
C GLU A 23 -10.40 4.62 -1.61
N LYS A 24 -9.22 4.35 -2.19
CA LYS A 24 -9.07 3.40 -3.29
C LYS A 24 -9.42 1.97 -2.83
N ILE A 25 -8.96 1.54 -1.66
CA ILE A 25 -9.27 0.22 -1.10
C ILE A 25 -10.79 0.09 -0.86
N VAL A 26 -11.41 1.08 -0.23
CA VAL A 26 -12.86 1.11 0.00
C VAL A 26 -13.64 0.97 -1.30
N TRP A 27 -13.25 1.70 -2.34
CA TRP A 27 -13.88 1.66 -3.65
C TRP A 27 -13.71 0.30 -4.33
N GLU A 28 -12.49 -0.25 -4.35
CA GLU A 28 -12.23 -1.55 -4.96
C GLU A 28 -12.99 -2.67 -4.24
N LEU A 29 -13.03 -2.67 -2.92
CA LEU A 29 -13.83 -3.63 -2.15
C LEU A 29 -15.32 -3.51 -2.49
N HIS A 30 -15.87 -2.29 -2.53
CA HIS A 30 -17.25 -2.04 -2.90
C HIS A 30 -17.59 -2.64 -4.28
N LEU A 31 -16.79 -2.36 -5.30
CA LEU A 31 -17.02 -2.87 -6.65
C LEU A 31 -16.93 -4.41 -6.71
N ASN A 32 -15.99 -5.00 -5.99
CA ASN A 32 -15.78 -6.44 -6.02
C ASN A 32 -16.83 -7.20 -5.20
N PHE A 33 -17.37 -6.62 -4.13
CA PHE A 33 -18.55 -7.20 -3.45
C PHE A 33 -19.77 -7.22 -4.36
N LEU A 34 -20.04 -6.13 -5.10
CA LEU A 34 -21.09 -6.11 -6.11
C LEU A 34 -20.86 -7.17 -7.21
N ALA A 35 -19.61 -7.35 -7.65
CA ALA A 35 -19.26 -8.34 -8.66
C ALA A 35 -19.46 -9.79 -8.15
N HIS A 36 -19.35 -10.04 -6.85
CA HIS A 36 -19.69 -11.32 -6.20
C HIS A 36 -21.17 -11.49 -5.88
N GLY A 37 -22.03 -10.55 -6.30
CA GLY A 37 -23.48 -10.61 -6.10
C GLY A 37 -23.95 -10.24 -4.69
N HIS A 38 -23.14 -9.52 -3.93
CA HIS A 38 -23.55 -8.94 -2.66
C HIS A 38 -24.14 -7.54 -2.87
N GLU A 39 -24.98 -7.09 -1.97
CA GLU A 39 -25.34 -5.67 -1.86
C GLU A 39 -24.21 -4.94 -1.14
N SER A 40 -23.73 -3.85 -1.70
CA SER A 40 -22.66 -3.06 -1.09
C SER A 40 -22.98 -1.57 -1.17
N GLU A 41 -22.80 -0.86 -0.07
CA GLU A 41 -22.96 0.60 0.03
C GLU A 41 -21.75 1.22 0.70
N ILE A 42 -21.49 2.50 0.42
CA ILE A 42 -20.48 3.32 1.09
C ILE A 42 -21.20 4.43 1.83
N LYS A 43 -21.06 4.49 3.16
CA LYS A 43 -21.75 5.47 4.01
C LYS A 43 -20.82 6.09 5.04
N PHE A 44 -21.15 7.30 5.48
CA PHE A 44 -20.50 7.89 6.63
C PHE A 44 -20.96 7.17 7.92
N ALA A 45 -20.08 7.06 8.91
CA ALA A 45 -20.37 6.36 10.17
C ALA A 45 -21.63 6.92 10.89
N THR A 46 -21.92 8.21 10.73
CA THR A 46 -23.10 8.88 11.29
C THR A 46 -24.43 8.50 10.62
N GLU A 47 -24.38 7.81 9.48
CA GLU A 47 -25.57 7.41 8.69
C GLU A 47 -25.92 5.93 8.87
N ILE A 48 -25.18 5.21 9.74
CA ILE A 48 -25.32 3.77 9.94
C ILE A 48 -25.99 3.49 11.27
N ASN A 49 -27.11 2.74 11.25
CA ASN A 49 -27.77 2.29 12.47
C ASN A 49 -27.54 0.79 12.70
N PRO A 50 -27.66 0.31 13.95
CA PRO A 50 -27.62 -1.13 14.24
C PRO A 50 -28.68 -1.90 13.45
N GLY A 51 -28.24 -2.95 12.73
CA GLY A 51 -29.14 -3.82 11.93
C GLY A 51 -29.41 -3.35 10.49
N ASP A 52 -28.92 -2.18 10.06
CA ASP A 52 -29.08 -1.74 8.67
C ASP A 52 -28.38 -2.68 7.69
N PHE A 53 -27.24 -3.26 8.08
CA PHE A 53 -26.38 -4.12 7.28
C PHE A 53 -26.08 -5.44 8.00
N ASP A 54 -25.75 -6.47 7.23
CA ASP A 54 -25.28 -7.73 7.78
C ASP A 54 -23.84 -7.58 8.27
N VAL A 55 -23.02 -6.76 7.57
CA VAL A 55 -21.65 -6.39 7.94
C VAL A 55 -21.40 -4.90 7.72
N VAL A 56 -20.78 -4.26 8.71
CA VAL A 56 -20.19 -2.92 8.59
C VAL A 56 -18.69 -3.04 8.65
N HIS A 57 -17.99 -2.60 7.61
CA HIS A 57 -16.53 -2.66 7.52
C HIS A 57 -15.94 -1.26 7.65
N CYS A 58 -15.17 -1.04 8.71
CA CYS A 58 -14.60 0.26 9.07
C CYS A 58 -13.08 0.26 8.85
N HIS A 59 -12.57 1.34 8.27
CA HIS A 59 -11.18 1.49 7.84
C HIS A 59 -10.37 2.50 8.67
N VAL A 60 -10.98 3.15 9.65
CA VAL A 60 -10.35 4.24 10.43
C VAL A 60 -10.69 4.09 11.90
N GLY A 61 -9.70 4.13 12.78
CA GLY A 61 -9.84 3.80 14.20
C GLY A 61 -10.86 4.67 14.96
N ASN A 62 -10.84 6.00 14.79
CA ASN A 62 -11.79 6.90 15.44
C ASN A 62 -13.24 6.68 14.96
N LEU A 63 -13.45 6.31 13.67
CA LEU A 63 -14.77 5.97 13.16
C LEU A 63 -15.25 4.61 13.68
N ALA A 64 -14.36 3.66 13.88
CA ALA A 64 -14.64 2.38 14.52
C ALA A 64 -15.13 2.59 15.99
N ILE A 65 -14.47 3.48 16.71
CA ILE A 65 -14.88 3.85 18.07
C ILE A 65 -16.26 4.52 18.07
N MET A 66 -16.53 5.39 17.09
CA MET A 66 -17.86 6.01 16.93
C MET A 66 -18.96 4.95 16.69
N LEU A 67 -18.73 3.97 15.82
CA LEU A 67 -19.67 2.86 15.58
C LEU A 67 -19.91 2.05 16.86
N GLN A 68 -18.85 1.78 17.63
CA GLN A 68 -18.98 1.11 18.93
C GLN A 68 -19.88 1.89 19.89
N GLU A 69 -19.72 3.21 19.98
CA GLU A 69 -20.54 4.08 20.83
C GLU A 69 -22.00 4.14 20.37
N GLN A 70 -22.27 3.94 19.09
CA GLN A 70 -23.61 3.81 18.50
C GLN A 70 -24.20 2.40 18.65
N GLY A 71 -23.46 1.43 19.17
CA GLY A 71 -23.88 0.03 19.26
C GLY A 71 -23.93 -0.71 17.92
N VAL A 72 -23.21 -0.24 16.90
CA VAL A 72 -23.11 -0.87 15.58
C VAL A 72 -21.95 -1.87 15.58
N PRO A 73 -22.20 -3.19 15.38
CA PRO A 73 -21.14 -4.17 15.22
C PRO A 73 -20.35 -3.91 13.93
N TYR A 74 -19.01 -4.04 13.97
CA TYR A 74 -18.16 -3.77 12.82
C TYR A 74 -16.95 -4.71 12.73
N VAL A 75 -16.48 -4.92 11.50
CA VAL A 75 -15.14 -5.41 11.20
C VAL A 75 -14.22 -4.18 11.08
N PHE A 76 -13.04 -4.23 11.70
CA PHE A 76 -12.08 -3.14 11.62
C PHE A 76 -10.89 -3.54 10.73
N GLN A 77 -10.52 -2.71 9.76
CA GLN A 77 -9.30 -2.91 8.97
C GLN A 77 -8.31 -1.77 9.19
N LEU A 78 -7.17 -2.08 9.75
CA LEU A 78 -6.04 -1.17 9.88
C LEU A 78 -5.27 -1.09 8.55
N HIS A 79 -4.84 0.10 8.16
CA HIS A 79 -4.11 0.32 6.90
C HIS A 79 -2.70 0.87 7.08
N ASP A 80 -2.30 1.16 8.30
CA ASP A 80 -1.00 1.74 8.60
C ASP A 80 -0.29 0.99 9.76
N HIS A 81 0.93 1.39 10.04
CA HIS A 81 1.75 0.86 11.12
C HIS A 81 2.09 1.92 12.17
N HIS A 82 1.36 3.01 12.19
CA HIS A 82 1.66 4.12 13.10
C HIS A 82 1.68 3.67 14.55
N ALA A 83 0.77 2.77 14.96
CA ALA A 83 0.77 2.18 16.30
C ALA A 83 2.08 1.45 16.63
N TYR A 84 2.65 0.72 15.65
CA TYR A 84 3.96 0.07 15.77
C TYR A 84 5.10 1.09 15.87
N HIS A 85 5.09 2.08 14.99
CA HIS A 85 6.12 3.11 14.93
C HIS A 85 6.20 3.96 16.20
N TYR A 86 5.05 4.38 16.72
CA TYR A 86 4.98 5.22 17.92
C TYR A 86 5.04 4.43 19.23
N GLY A 87 4.92 3.10 19.16
CA GLY A 87 5.00 2.20 20.30
C GLY A 87 3.71 2.05 21.11
N LYS A 88 3.70 1.03 22.00
CA LYS A 88 2.51 0.62 22.76
C LYS A 88 2.02 1.69 23.76
N ASP A 89 2.86 2.62 24.16
CA ASP A 89 2.49 3.73 25.05
C ASP A 89 1.86 4.93 24.32
N SER A 90 1.80 4.89 23.01
CA SER A 90 1.28 5.99 22.19
C SER A 90 -0.25 6.09 22.25
N HIS A 91 -0.76 7.30 21.98
CA HIS A 91 -2.20 7.52 21.76
C HIS A 91 -2.71 6.70 20.58
N VAL A 92 -1.95 6.63 19.50
CA VAL A 92 -2.32 5.88 18.28
C VAL A 92 -2.49 4.38 18.57
N PHE A 93 -1.58 3.79 19.37
CA PHE A 93 -1.74 2.39 19.78
C PHE A 93 -3.02 2.18 20.60
N ARG A 94 -3.26 3.04 21.60
CA ARG A 94 -4.48 2.93 22.44
C ARG A 94 -5.76 3.10 21.63
N GLU A 95 -5.80 4.01 20.67
CA GLU A 95 -6.94 4.20 19.78
C GLU A 95 -7.18 2.94 18.93
N ASN A 96 -6.13 2.40 18.30
CA ASN A 96 -6.26 1.18 17.51
C ASN A 96 -6.67 -0.03 18.37
N MET A 97 -6.12 -0.16 19.59
CA MET A 97 -6.55 -1.22 20.51
C MET A 97 -8.02 -1.10 20.88
N LYS A 98 -8.52 0.11 21.18
CA LYS A 98 -9.94 0.33 21.45
C LYS A 98 -10.82 -0.07 20.26
N ALA A 99 -10.40 0.26 19.05
CA ALA A 99 -11.09 -0.14 17.82
C ALA A 99 -11.07 -1.67 17.61
N ILE A 100 -9.94 -2.34 17.89
CA ILE A 100 -9.78 -3.80 17.83
C ILE A 100 -10.67 -4.49 18.88
N GLU A 101 -10.61 -4.08 20.11
CA GLU A 101 -11.42 -4.65 21.21
C GLU A 101 -12.91 -4.57 20.95
N GLY A 102 -13.38 -3.43 20.40
CA GLY A 102 -14.79 -3.18 20.07
C GLY A 102 -15.27 -3.89 18.79
N SER A 103 -14.38 -4.33 17.93
CA SER A 103 -14.74 -4.99 16.66
C SER A 103 -15.24 -6.42 16.86
N ILE A 104 -15.90 -6.98 15.85
CA ILE A 104 -16.17 -8.42 15.75
C ILE A 104 -14.96 -9.18 15.22
N ALA A 105 -14.21 -8.58 14.28
CA ALA A 105 -12.91 -9.04 13.80
C ALA A 105 -12.06 -7.84 13.39
N SER A 106 -10.74 -7.98 13.40
CA SER A 106 -9.80 -6.93 12.96
C SER A 106 -8.78 -7.46 11.97
N LEU A 107 -8.54 -6.71 10.91
CA LEU A 107 -7.66 -7.04 9.82
C LEU A 107 -6.45 -6.12 9.82
N VAL A 108 -5.26 -6.70 9.68
CA VAL A 108 -4.01 -5.93 9.60
C VAL A 108 -3.23 -6.30 8.34
N PRO A 109 -2.59 -5.31 7.68
CA PRO A 109 -1.99 -5.50 6.37
C PRO A 109 -0.61 -6.19 6.40
N ALA A 110 -0.08 -6.54 7.57
CA ALA A 110 1.21 -7.19 7.72
C ALA A 110 1.18 -8.23 8.86
N ARG A 111 1.90 -9.36 8.68
CA ARG A 111 1.93 -10.44 9.67
C ARG A 111 2.52 -10.01 11.01
N TYR A 112 3.59 -9.20 11.01
CA TYR A 112 4.19 -8.71 12.25
C TYR A 112 3.23 -7.86 13.10
N LEU A 113 2.21 -7.25 12.49
CA LEU A 113 1.18 -6.51 13.23
C LEU A 113 0.23 -7.44 13.98
N VAL A 114 0.01 -8.68 13.51
CA VAL A 114 -0.74 -9.69 14.26
C VAL A 114 -0.05 -9.98 15.58
N ASP A 115 1.26 -10.26 15.53
CA ASP A 115 2.06 -10.53 16.72
C ASP A 115 2.20 -9.29 17.61
N TYR A 116 2.28 -8.09 17.00
CA TYR A 116 2.43 -6.85 17.73
C TYR A 116 1.19 -6.48 18.57
N PHE A 117 0.00 -6.61 18.00
CA PHE A 117 -1.26 -6.36 18.71
C PHE A 117 -1.62 -7.48 19.69
N ASP A 118 -1.17 -8.71 19.41
CA ASP A 118 -1.37 -9.90 20.27
C ASP A 118 -2.82 -10.02 20.78
N HIS A 119 -3.77 -9.95 19.85
CA HIS A 119 -5.19 -9.98 20.18
C HIS A 119 -5.95 -11.01 19.33
N PRO A 120 -6.82 -11.86 19.91
CA PRO A 120 -7.45 -13.00 19.20
C PRO A 120 -8.35 -12.59 18.03
N LYS A 121 -8.82 -11.36 17.97
CA LYS A 121 -9.61 -10.84 16.84
C LYS A 121 -8.76 -10.36 15.67
N VAL A 122 -7.44 -10.24 15.84
CA VAL A 122 -6.54 -9.69 14.82
C VAL A 122 -6.06 -10.80 13.91
N GLN A 123 -6.23 -10.61 12.60
CA GLN A 123 -5.74 -11.51 11.57
C GLN A 123 -5.12 -10.75 10.40
N TYR A 124 -4.24 -11.43 9.69
CA TYR A 124 -3.57 -10.88 8.52
C TYR A 124 -4.50 -10.83 7.31
N PHE A 125 -4.55 -9.69 6.65
CA PHE A 125 -5.24 -9.50 5.39
C PHE A 125 -4.48 -8.53 4.50
N ALA A 126 -3.83 -9.01 3.43
CA ALA A 126 -3.09 -8.20 2.49
C ALA A 126 -4.01 -7.33 1.63
N HIS A 127 -3.53 -6.16 1.25
CA HIS A 127 -4.19 -5.34 0.23
C HIS A 127 -4.21 -6.04 -1.12
N GLY A 128 -5.16 -5.67 -1.95
CA GLY A 128 -5.31 -6.20 -3.31
C GLY A 128 -4.88 -5.22 -4.39
N ILE A 129 -5.03 -5.65 -5.63
CA ILE A 129 -4.79 -4.88 -6.85
C ILE A 129 -5.91 -5.12 -7.86
N ASN A 130 -6.23 -4.13 -8.66
CA ASN A 130 -7.11 -4.26 -9.81
C ASN A 130 -6.27 -4.60 -11.06
N ASN A 131 -6.20 -5.87 -11.41
CA ASN A 131 -5.43 -6.36 -12.56
C ASN A 131 -6.03 -5.94 -13.93
N LYS A 132 -7.22 -5.33 -13.96
CA LYS A 132 -7.78 -4.70 -15.16
C LYS A 132 -7.28 -3.26 -15.32
N GLU A 133 -6.97 -2.59 -14.22
CA GLU A 133 -6.37 -1.26 -14.22
C GLU A 133 -4.84 -1.33 -14.38
N PHE A 134 -4.18 -2.27 -13.68
CA PHE A 134 -2.74 -2.46 -13.73
C PHE A 134 -2.42 -3.81 -14.36
N TYR A 135 -1.74 -3.80 -15.49
CA TYR A 135 -1.41 -5.01 -16.27
C TYR A 135 -0.03 -4.88 -16.90
N PRO A 136 0.69 -6.00 -17.13
CA PRO A 136 2.01 -5.95 -17.71
C PRO A 136 1.96 -5.70 -19.22
N VAL A 137 3.05 -5.13 -19.75
CA VAL A 137 3.32 -5.09 -21.20
C VAL A 137 4.50 -5.99 -21.52
N GLU A 138 4.56 -6.49 -22.75
CA GLU A 138 5.76 -7.19 -23.22
C GLU A 138 6.97 -6.25 -23.21
N LYS A 139 8.05 -6.71 -22.62
CA LYS A 139 9.28 -5.94 -22.47
C LYS A 139 10.48 -6.87 -22.52
N SER A 140 11.37 -6.63 -23.44
CA SER A 140 12.68 -7.28 -23.44
C SER A 140 13.57 -6.69 -22.34
N LYS A 141 14.52 -7.49 -21.87
CA LYS A 141 15.54 -7.05 -20.91
C LYS A 141 16.26 -5.79 -21.43
N PRO A 142 16.21 -4.67 -20.70
CA PRO A 142 16.86 -3.43 -21.13
C PRO A 142 18.39 -3.51 -20.93
N LYS A 143 19.14 -2.80 -21.76
CA LYS A 143 20.60 -2.65 -21.58
C LYS A 143 20.93 -1.69 -20.43
N GLU A 144 20.15 -0.61 -20.31
CA GLU A 144 20.25 0.41 -19.28
C GLU A 144 18.84 0.57 -18.64
N PRO A 145 18.57 -0.08 -17.50
CA PRO A 145 17.24 -0.05 -16.90
C PRO A 145 16.90 1.33 -16.36
N LYS A 146 15.66 1.75 -16.56
CA LYS A 146 15.07 2.97 -15.99
C LYS A 146 14.43 2.63 -14.66
N LEU A 147 14.88 3.29 -13.60
CA LEU A 147 14.40 3.08 -12.25
C LEU A 147 13.20 3.99 -11.94
N LEU A 148 12.27 3.49 -11.14
CA LEU A 148 11.08 4.22 -10.72
C LEU A 148 10.87 4.12 -9.21
N MET A 149 10.53 5.23 -8.58
CA MET A 149 9.96 5.31 -7.24
C MET A 149 8.62 6.05 -7.30
N VAL A 150 7.58 5.49 -6.68
CA VAL A 150 6.27 6.15 -6.52
C VAL A 150 5.93 6.16 -5.04
N ALA A 151 5.92 7.33 -4.40
CA ALA A 151 5.68 7.39 -2.98
C ALA A 151 5.29 8.80 -2.49
N ASN A 152 4.58 8.84 -1.34
CA ASN A 152 4.31 10.03 -0.57
C ASN A 152 5.16 10.04 0.70
N ASN A 153 6.14 10.93 0.80
CA ASN A 153 7.03 11.06 1.97
C ASN A 153 6.46 11.94 3.08
N GLY A 154 5.41 12.70 2.82
CA GLY A 154 4.99 13.87 3.60
C GLY A 154 4.22 13.61 4.89
N LEU A 155 4.02 12.38 5.34
CA LEU A 155 3.09 12.08 6.44
C LEU A 155 3.73 11.90 7.83
N ALA A 156 5.04 11.94 7.99
CA ALA A 156 5.69 11.55 9.25
C ALA A 156 6.02 12.70 10.22
N GLY A 157 5.33 13.84 10.14
CA GLY A 157 5.57 14.98 11.06
C GLY A 157 6.88 15.72 10.86
N ASN A 158 7.89 15.11 10.23
CA ASN A 158 9.14 15.73 9.81
C ASN A 158 9.34 15.56 8.31
N PRO A 159 9.04 16.59 7.50
CA PRO A 159 9.15 16.51 6.05
C PRO A 159 10.58 16.28 5.54
N SER A 160 11.59 16.52 6.37
CA SER A 160 12.99 16.25 6.05
C SER A 160 13.38 14.79 6.27
N PHE A 161 12.58 14.02 7.00
CA PHE A 161 12.87 12.60 7.24
C PHE A 161 12.59 11.79 5.98
N ASP A 162 13.60 11.05 5.52
CA ASP A 162 13.51 10.22 4.32
C ASP A 162 12.87 8.85 4.62
N ARG A 163 11.59 8.87 4.98
CA ARG A 163 10.84 7.66 5.28
C ARG A 163 10.73 6.75 4.06
N LYS A 164 10.53 7.33 2.89
CA LYS A 164 10.35 6.60 1.63
C LYS A 164 11.66 6.20 0.95
N GLY A 165 12.81 6.60 1.51
CA GLY A 165 14.11 6.20 0.99
C GLY A 165 14.48 6.82 -0.36
N PHE A 166 13.98 8.00 -0.67
CA PHE A 166 14.33 8.68 -1.91
C PHE A 166 15.83 8.87 -2.06
N SER A 167 16.53 9.23 -0.97
CA SER A 167 17.99 9.36 -0.97
C SER A 167 18.69 8.07 -1.36
N TYR A 168 18.23 6.92 -0.87
CA TYR A 168 18.82 5.61 -1.19
C TYR A 168 18.57 5.21 -2.65
N GLY A 169 17.35 5.39 -3.16
CA GLY A 169 17.05 5.12 -4.56
C GLY A 169 17.85 6.01 -5.52
N ILE A 170 17.98 7.31 -5.20
CA ILE A 170 18.77 8.25 -6.00
C ILE A 170 20.26 7.93 -5.91
N ALA A 171 20.79 7.60 -4.73
CA ALA A 171 22.19 7.19 -4.56
C ALA A 171 22.49 5.88 -5.31
N LEU A 172 21.57 4.92 -5.32
CA LEU A 172 21.67 3.70 -6.11
C LEU A 172 21.74 4.01 -7.60
N ALA A 173 20.84 4.85 -8.10
CA ALA A 173 20.83 5.29 -9.48
C ALA A 173 22.14 5.99 -9.88
N GLN A 174 22.63 6.87 -9.01
CA GLN A 174 23.91 7.58 -9.21
C GLN A 174 25.10 6.61 -9.23
N ALA A 175 25.17 5.68 -8.28
CA ALA A 175 26.24 4.70 -8.19
C ALA A 175 26.32 3.78 -9.44
N ARG A 176 25.17 3.51 -10.06
CA ARG A 176 25.06 2.69 -11.29
C ARG A 176 24.96 3.52 -12.57
N ASN A 177 24.98 4.85 -12.45
CA ASN A 177 24.79 5.80 -13.56
C ASN A 177 23.49 5.55 -14.38
N LEU A 178 22.38 5.20 -13.70
CA LEU A 178 21.10 4.83 -14.30
C LEU A 178 20.08 5.98 -14.19
N PRO A 179 19.17 6.16 -15.17
CA PRO A 179 18.08 7.11 -15.02
C PRO A 179 17.08 6.65 -13.92
N ILE A 180 16.62 7.61 -13.15
CA ILE A 180 15.61 7.39 -12.12
C ILE A 180 14.52 8.45 -12.17
N THR A 181 13.27 8.01 -12.06
CA THR A 181 12.11 8.90 -11.86
C THR A 181 11.58 8.71 -10.44
N VAL A 182 11.32 9.83 -9.75
CA VAL A 182 10.62 9.87 -8.47
C VAL A 182 9.29 10.57 -8.67
N ALA A 183 8.19 9.85 -8.50
CA ALA A 183 6.84 10.39 -8.63
C ALA A 183 6.11 10.41 -7.28
N GLY A 184 5.32 11.44 -7.04
CA GLY A 184 4.55 11.57 -5.81
C GLY A 184 3.82 12.90 -5.70
N PRO A 185 3.11 13.16 -4.59
CA PRO A 185 2.42 14.42 -4.38
C PRO A 185 3.41 15.58 -4.16
N SER A 186 2.93 16.81 -4.38
CA SER A 186 3.73 18.02 -4.28
C SER A 186 4.32 18.29 -2.89
N ASN A 187 3.78 17.69 -1.83
CA ASN A 187 4.37 17.74 -0.50
C ASN A 187 5.77 17.08 -0.42
N ASN A 188 6.13 16.21 -1.37
CA ASN A 188 7.49 15.67 -1.50
C ASN A 188 8.54 16.77 -1.80
N LYS A 189 8.14 17.95 -2.23
CA LYS A 189 9.04 19.11 -2.38
C LYS A 189 9.80 19.43 -1.10
N HIS A 190 9.21 19.19 0.07
CA HIS A 190 9.89 19.41 1.35
C HIS A 190 11.11 18.52 1.51
N PHE A 191 11.04 17.24 1.08
CA PHE A 191 12.19 16.35 1.06
C PHE A 191 13.29 16.89 0.14
N PHE A 192 12.99 17.21 -1.11
CA PHE A 192 13.97 17.67 -2.09
C PHE A 192 14.61 19.00 -1.68
N ASN A 193 13.85 19.92 -1.09
CA ASN A 193 14.37 21.19 -0.56
C ASN A 193 15.35 20.99 0.61
N SER A 194 15.18 19.93 1.40
CA SER A 194 16.07 19.59 2.51
C SER A 194 17.28 18.74 2.07
N HIS A 195 17.20 18.11 0.89
CA HIS A 195 18.21 17.19 0.36
C HIS A 195 18.69 17.63 -1.03
N LEU A 196 19.16 18.87 -1.13
CA LEU A 196 19.55 19.52 -2.40
C LEU A 196 20.59 18.73 -3.19
N TRP A 197 21.44 17.93 -2.54
CA TRP A 197 22.41 17.09 -3.21
C TRP A 197 21.77 16.07 -4.16
N THR A 198 20.54 15.64 -3.90
CA THR A 198 19.80 14.73 -4.79
C THR A 198 19.52 15.37 -6.13
N LEU A 199 19.27 16.70 -6.15
CA LEU A 199 18.97 17.45 -7.36
C LEU A 199 20.21 17.66 -8.26
N ALA A 200 21.41 17.38 -7.75
CA ALA A 200 22.63 17.44 -8.53
C ALA A 200 22.79 16.27 -9.50
N TYR A 201 21.99 15.20 -9.35
CA TYR A 201 22.04 14.05 -10.23
C TYR A 201 21.34 14.33 -11.56
N SER A 202 22.10 14.40 -12.65
CA SER A 202 21.63 14.82 -13.97
C SER A 202 20.62 13.86 -14.64
N LYS A 203 20.56 12.60 -14.20
CA LYS A 203 19.60 11.59 -14.69
C LYS A 203 18.38 11.41 -13.75
N LEU A 204 18.19 12.30 -12.77
CA LEU A 204 17.00 12.32 -11.91
C LEU A 204 15.87 13.09 -12.62
N ASN A 205 14.71 12.46 -12.69
CA ASN A 205 13.46 13.09 -13.08
C ASN A 205 12.49 13.09 -11.88
N ILE A 206 11.80 14.21 -11.63
CA ILE A 206 10.83 14.34 -10.53
C ILE A 206 9.49 14.72 -11.12
N ILE A 207 8.45 13.98 -10.75
CA ILE A 207 7.07 14.21 -11.20
C ILE A 207 6.20 14.43 -9.97
N PHE A 208 5.61 15.62 -9.86
CA PHE A 208 4.65 15.93 -8.80
C PHE A 208 3.22 15.87 -9.32
N ASP A 209 2.31 15.41 -8.45
CA ASP A 209 0.87 15.43 -8.66
C ASP A 209 0.44 14.76 -9.98
N LEU A 210 1.05 13.61 -10.30
CA LEU A 210 0.66 12.81 -11.45
C LEU A 210 -0.77 12.27 -11.24
N PRO A 211 -1.72 12.49 -12.13
CA PRO A 211 -3.05 11.91 -12.05
C PRO A 211 -3.00 10.37 -12.04
N ASN A 212 -3.87 9.71 -11.25
CA ASN A 212 -3.95 8.26 -11.17
C ASN A 212 -4.12 7.60 -12.55
N SER A 213 -4.90 8.20 -13.44
CA SER A 213 -5.10 7.73 -14.82
C SER A 213 -3.83 7.65 -15.68
N LYS A 214 -2.74 8.27 -15.24
CA LYS A 214 -1.43 8.22 -15.92
C LYS A 214 -0.42 7.30 -15.22
N LEU A 215 -0.78 6.74 -14.07
CA LEU A 215 0.15 5.99 -13.23
C LEU A 215 0.59 4.69 -13.92
N LEU A 216 -0.34 3.94 -14.52
CA LEU A 216 0.00 2.75 -15.29
C LEU A 216 1.01 3.04 -16.42
N ASN A 217 0.78 4.13 -17.17
CA ASN A 217 1.72 4.53 -18.23
C ASN A 217 3.10 4.88 -17.68
N LEU A 218 3.17 5.47 -16.47
CA LEU A 218 4.44 5.73 -15.80
C LEU A 218 5.15 4.40 -15.47
N TYR A 219 4.46 3.42 -14.92
CA TYR A 219 5.03 2.08 -14.68
C TYR A 219 5.53 1.46 -15.99
N HIS A 220 4.75 1.48 -17.07
CA HIS A 220 5.14 0.93 -18.36
C HIS A 220 6.37 1.59 -18.99
N GLN A 221 6.66 2.85 -18.67
CA GLN A 221 7.85 3.57 -19.20
C GLN A 221 9.14 3.24 -18.45
N HIS A 222 9.06 2.51 -17.33
CA HIS A 222 10.19 2.17 -16.47
C HIS A 222 10.38 0.65 -16.40
N ASP A 223 11.52 0.22 -15.89
CA ASP A 223 11.94 -1.16 -15.94
C ASP A 223 12.04 -1.84 -14.58
N ILE A 224 12.51 -1.14 -13.56
CA ILE A 224 12.65 -1.66 -12.19
C ILE A 224 12.07 -0.66 -11.19
N PHE A 225 11.25 -1.17 -10.28
CA PHE A 225 10.69 -0.38 -9.19
C PHE A 225 11.60 -0.44 -7.95
N ILE A 226 11.92 0.71 -7.37
CA ILE A 226 12.78 0.83 -6.19
C ILE A 226 11.92 1.27 -5.00
N HIS A 227 11.93 0.48 -3.93
CA HIS A 227 11.10 0.72 -2.76
C HIS A 227 11.84 0.55 -1.43
N PRO A 228 12.84 1.39 -1.13
CA PRO A 228 13.63 1.32 0.09
C PRO A 228 12.92 2.05 1.24
N THR A 229 11.66 1.77 1.44
CA THR A 229 10.80 2.46 2.39
C THR A 229 10.95 1.88 3.78
N MET A 230 11.12 2.72 4.81
CA MET A 230 11.00 2.34 6.20
C MET A 230 9.57 2.52 6.69
N LEU A 231 9.20 1.74 7.70
CA LEU A 231 7.97 1.94 8.45
C LEU A 231 6.73 1.90 7.54
N GLU A 232 6.67 0.92 6.65
CA GLU A 232 5.48 0.65 5.85
C GLU A 232 4.63 -0.40 6.52
N ALA A 233 3.39 0.00 6.73
CA ALA A 233 2.34 -0.92 7.06
C ALA A 233 1.93 -1.70 5.86
N GLY A 234 1.54 -2.61 5.59
CA GLY A 234 1.12 -3.24 4.36
C GLY A 234 2.31 -3.68 3.54
N HIS A 235 2.73 -4.88 3.80
CA HIS A 235 3.69 -5.56 2.97
C HIS A 235 2.99 -6.71 2.26
N PRO A 236 2.81 -6.57 0.96
CA PRO A 236 3.22 -5.46 0.08
C PRO A 236 2.29 -4.25 0.18
N ASN A 237 2.81 -3.04 0.02
CA ASN A 237 2.00 -1.84 -0.09
C ASN A 237 1.44 -1.64 -1.52
N LEU A 238 0.48 -0.72 -1.68
CA LEU A 238 -0.21 -0.53 -2.95
C LEU A 238 0.73 -0.25 -4.12
N THR A 239 1.72 0.65 -3.96
CA THR A 239 2.62 1.00 -5.07
C THR A 239 3.55 -0.15 -5.48
N MET A 240 3.90 -1.05 -4.55
CA MET A 240 4.63 -2.28 -4.88
C MET A 240 3.76 -3.25 -5.69
N ILE A 241 2.50 -3.42 -5.28
CA ILE A 241 1.58 -4.32 -5.98
C ILE A 241 1.24 -3.75 -7.36
N GLU A 242 1.05 -2.45 -7.48
CA GLU A 242 0.82 -1.75 -8.75
C GLU A 242 2.01 -1.93 -9.70
N ALA A 243 3.24 -1.73 -9.21
CA ALA A 243 4.45 -1.93 -9.98
C ALA A 243 4.57 -3.39 -10.47
N ALA A 244 4.30 -4.35 -9.59
CA ALA A 244 4.32 -5.77 -9.94
C ALA A 244 3.26 -6.13 -10.99
N ALA A 245 2.04 -5.65 -10.83
CA ALA A 245 0.96 -5.86 -11.78
C ALA A 245 1.29 -5.27 -13.15
N ALA A 246 2.00 -4.13 -13.18
CA ALA A 246 2.53 -3.55 -14.41
C ALA A 246 3.77 -4.29 -14.96
N GLY A 247 4.24 -5.35 -14.28
CA GLY A 247 5.33 -6.21 -14.73
C GLY A 247 6.73 -5.68 -14.41
N LEU A 248 6.89 -4.79 -13.41
CA LEU A 248 8.18 -4.30 -12.98
C LEU A 248 8.76 -5.18 -11.86
N PRO A 249 9.94 -5.78 -12.03
CA PRO A 249 10.72 -6.30 -10.91
C PRO A 249 11.00 -5.22 -9.86
N ILE A 250 11.15 -5.64 -8.60
CA ILE A 250 11.22 -4.72 -7.48
C ILE A 250 12.48 -4.94 -6.65
N VAL A 251 13.17 -3.85 -6.28
CA VAL A 251 14.15 -3.85 -5.19
C VAL A 251 13.51 -3.16 -4.00
N ALA A 252 13.28 -3.88 -2.91
CA ALA A 252 12.58 -3.40 -1.74
C ALA A 252 13.38 -3.58 -0.46
N ASP A 253 13.11 -2.71 0.51
CA ASP A 253 13.49 -2.95 1.90
C ASP A 253 12.76 -4.18 2.45
N TRP A 254 13.42 -4.89 3.34
CA TRP A 254 12.94 -6.14 3.92
C TRP A 254 12.80 -6.09 5.44
N GLU A 255 12.76 -4.90 6.00
CA GLU A 255 12.69 -4.69 7.45
C GLU A 255 11.60 -5.55 8.12
N HIS A 256 10.52 -5.79 7.38
CA HIS A 256 9.46 -6.68 7.80
C HIS A 256 9.21 -7.79 6.76
N GLU A 257 8.69 -8.91 7.23
CA GLU A 257 8.31 -10.02 6.35
C GLU A 257 7.36 -9.55 5.25
N THR A 258 7.78 -9.69 3.99
CA THR A 258 6.91 -9.47 2.86
C THR A 258 6.51 -10.80 2.23
N VAL A 259 5.24 -10.96 1.91
CA VAL A 259 4.74 -12.10 1.14
C VAL A 259 4.98 -11.93 -0.36
N PHE A 260 5.68 -10.89 -0.77
CA PHE A 260 5.86 -10.53 -2.16
C PHE A 260 7.04 -11.29 -2.79
N HIS A 261 6.75 -12.32 -3.58
CA HIS A 261 7.77 -13.19 -4.20
C HIS A 261 8.51 -12.58 -5.39
N GLY A 262 7.99 -11.49 -5.96
CA GLY A 262 8.58 -10.79 -7.10
C GLY A 262 9.60 -9.70 -6.73
N ALA A 263 9.93 -9.54 -5.44
CA ALA A 263 10.87 -8.52 -5.00
C ALA A 263 12.22 -9.13 -4.58
N TRP A 264 13.32 -8.49 -5.00
CA TRP A 264 14.59 -8.63 -4.30
C TRP A 264 14.50 -7.85 -2.99
N ARG A 265 14.75 -8.52 -1.89
CA ARG A 265 14.72 -7.89 -0.55
C ARG A 265 16.13 -7.63 -0.08
N ALA A 266 16.42 -6.38 0.25
CA ALA A 266 17.72 -5.94 0.73
C ALA A 266 17.57 -5.00 1.93
N PRO A 267 18.54 -4.97 2.85
CA PRO A 267 18.60 -3.88 3.80
C PRO A 267 18.71 -2.54 3.05
N ARG A 268 18.37 -1.47 3.74
CA ARG A 268 18.42 -0.10 3.22
C ARG A 268 19.87 0.37 3.06
N ASP A 269 20.57 -0.30 2.18
CA ASP A 269 21.98 -0.11 1.86
C ASP A 269 22.17 -0.10 0.34
N VAL A 270 22.88 0.89 -0.16
CA VAL A 270 23.08 1.09 -1.61
C VAL A 270 23.82 -0.09 -2.26
N PHE A 271 24.77 -0.70 -1.55
CA PHE A 271 25.54 -1.83 -2.09
C PHE A 271 24.67 -3.09 -2.19
N GLU A 272 23.87 -3.37 -1.16
CA GLU A 272 22.95 -4.51 -1.17
C GLU A 272 21.86 -4.32 -2.22
N MET A 273 21.29 -3.12 -2.31
CA MET A 273 20.32 -2.79 -3.38
C MET A 273 20.93 -2.91 -4.77
N ALA A 274 22.23 -2.57 -4.94
CA ALA A 274 22.94 -2.72 -6.19
C ALA A 274 23.11 -4.20 -6.58
N LYS A 275 23.37 -5.10 -5.62
CA LYS A 275 23.34 -6.56 -5.86
C LYS A 275 21.96 -7.02 -6.32
N GLY A 276 20.90 -6.47 -5.73
CA GLY A 276 19.52 -6.74 -6.15
C GLY A 276 19.25 -6.34 -7.60
N LEU A 277 19.74 -5.17 -8.02
CA LEU A 277 19.68 -4.77 -9.42
C LEU A 277 20.40 -5.75 -10.34
N ASP A 278 21.62 -6.18 -9.98
CA ASP A 278 22.41 -7.10 -10.77
C ASP A 278 21.71 -8.47 -10.87
N ASP A 279 21.14 -8.97 -9.79
CA ASP A 279 20.41 -10.23 -9.77
C ASP A 279 19.14 -10.17 -10.62
N ILE A 280 18.34 -9.12 -10.47
CA ILE A 280 17.17 -8.87 -11.32
C ILE A 280 17.57 -8.82 -12.79
N MET A 281 18.64 -8.10 -13.11
CA MET A 281 19.10 -8.00 -14.49
C MET A 281 19.60 -9.35 -15.02
N ASN A 282 20.18 -10.22 -14.20
CA ASN A 282 20.58 -11.56 -14.60
C ASN A 282 19.41 -12.53 -14.77
N ASN A 283 18.35 -12.36 -14.00
CA ASN A 283 17.18 -13.23 -13.94
C ASN A 283 15.89 -12.49 -14.35
N TRP A 284 15.97 -11.62 -15.37
CA TRP A 284 14.95 -10.65 -15.75
C TRP A 284 13.55 -11.23 -15.93
N ASP A 285 13.43 -12.28 -16.73
CA ASP A 285 12.12 -12.87 -17.06
C ASP A 285 11.50 -13.58 -15.86
N ASP A 286 12.34 -14.22 -15.01
CA ASP A 286 11.89 -14.89 -13.79
C ASP A 286 11.31 -13.87 -12.77
N TYR A 287 12.00 -12.75 -12.54
CA TYR A 287 11.46 -11.71 -11.65
C TYR A 287 10.16 -11.12 -12.17
N ARG A 288 10.07 -10.86 -13.46
CA ARG A 288 8.83 -10.36 -14.07
C ARG A 288 7.68 -11.37 -13.93
N GLN A 289 7.93 -12.64 -14.12
CA GLN A 289 6.93 -13.68 -13.95
C GLN A 289 6.48 -13.79 -12.48
N ARG A 290 7.40 -13.74 -11.53
CA ARG A 290 7.07 -13.73 -10.10
C ARG A 290 6.21 -12.53 -9.72
N CYS A 291 6.54 -11.33 -10.22
CA CYS A 291 5.73 -10.14 -10.02
C CYS A 291 4.30 -10.33 -10.54
N SER A 292 4.16 -10.83 -11.77
CA SER A 292 2.86 -11.09 -12.37
C SER A 292 2.04 -12.11 -11.57
N ASN A 293 2.66 -13.21 -11.13
CA ASN A 293 1.98 -14.24 -10.32
C ASN A 293 1.49 -13.65 -8.99
N THR A 294 2.34 -12.89 -8.30
CA THR A 294 1.94 -12.27 -7.02
C THR A 294 0.80 -11.28 -7.20
N ALA A 295 0.82 -10.48 -8.28
CA ALA A 295 -0.28 -9.57 -8.57
C ALA A 295 -1.60 -10.31 -8.86
N GLN A 296 -1.54 -11.47 -9.52
CA GLN A 296 -2.73 -12.30 -9.75
C GLN A 296 -3.29 -12.89 -8.44
N GLU A 297 -2.41 -13.34 -7.53
CA GLU A 297 -2.82 -13.83 -6.21
C GLU A 297 -3.49 -12.75 -5.35
N LEU A 298 -3.05 -11.50 -5.52
CA LEU A 298 -3.56 -10.33 -4.80
C LEU A 298 -4.69 -9.58 -5.57
N ASP A 299 -5.31 -10.17 -6.59
CA ASP A 299 -6.43 -9.55 -7.29
C ASP A 299 -7.58 -9.22 -6.33
N TRP A 300 -8.13 -8.00 -6.42
CA TRP A 300 -9.22 -7.56 -5.54
C TRP A 300 -10.45 -8.47 -5.62
N PHE A 301 -10.70 -9.09 -6.77
CA PHE A 301 -11.80 -10.05 -6.87
C PHE A 301 -11.62 -11.22 -5.92
N ASN A 302 -10.43 -11.84 -5.90
CA ASN A 302 -10.10 -12.94 -5.00
C ASN A 302 -10.05 -12.47 -3.53
N ARG A 303 -9.50 -11.27 -3.28
CA ARG A 303 -9.41 -10.70 -1.93
C ARG A 303 -10.79 -10.41 -1.34
N ALA A 304 -11.74 -9.92 -2.16
CA ALA A 304 -13.12 -9.69 -1.71
C ALA A 304 -13.82 -11.00 -1.35
N GLU A 305 -13.60 -12.08 -2.13
CA GLU A 305 -14.14 -13.41 -1.80
C GLU A 305 -13.59 -13.95 -0.46
N GLU A 306 -12.28 -13.78 -0.23
CA GLU A 306 -11.67 -14.15 1.05
C GLU A 306 -12.25 -13.35 2.22
N LEU A 307 -12.45 -12.05 2.02
CA LEU A 307 -13.04 -11.18 3.03
C LEU A 307 -14.50 -11.56 3.34
N VAL A 308 -15.27 -11.97 2.34
CA VAL A 308 -16.62 -12.50 2.54
C VAL A 308 -16.61 -13.78 3.41
N LYS A 309 -15.62 -14.67 3.24
CA LYS A 309 -15.48 -15.87 4.08
C LYS A 309 -15.20 -15.47 5.54
N ILE A 310 -14.30 -14.49 5.74
CA ILE A 310 -14.04 -13.94 7.08
C ILE A 310 -15.32 -13.37 7.70
N TYR A 311 -16.12 -12.63 6.95
CA TYR A 311 -17.39 -12.10 7.45
C TYR A 311 -18.35 -13.21 7.89
N GLN A 312 -18.48 -14.27 7.09
CA GLN A 312 -19.36 -15.41 7.38
C GLN A 312 -18.95 -16.19 8.64
N GLU A 313 -17.67 -16.14 9.01
CA GLU A 313 -17.17 -16.79 10.22
C GLU A 313 -17.44 -16.01 11.51
N VAL A 314 -17.71 -14.69 11.40
CA VAL A 314 -17.79 -13.80 12.58
C VAL A 314 -19.17 -13.18 12.81
N ILE A 315 -20.12 -13.35 11.87
CA ILE A 315 -21.54 -12.97 12.01
C ILE A 315 -22.42 -14.18 12.26
#